data_cbd93eb458660f8a7757e5060440dca9
#
_entry.id   cbd93eb458660f8a7757e5060440dca9
#
_cell.length_a   1.000
_cell.length_b   1.000
_cell.length_c   1.000
_cell.angle_alpha   90.00
_cell.angle_beta   90.00
_cell.angle_gamma   90.00
#
_symmetry.space_group_name_H-M   'P 1'
#
loop_
_entity.id
_entity.type
_entity.pdbx_description
1 polymer ?
#
loop_
_entity_poly.entity_id
_entity_poly.type
_entity_poly.pdbx_seq_one_letter_code
_entity_poly.pdbx_strand_id
1 'polypeptide(L)'
;MIDPAGLATLGTARLRFATVLGAALLATPALAADAGHATGAGPGTGAGDARAWLERMTRALDTRNYIGTFFHVSGPRVETMRIVHRDRDGRVTERLESLDGAGREYVRHSDGRLICYFPDRHTVLVATRPNGAPFLGGLPKFGAGVDRFYRIRELPDQRLLGHRVTVIAVDPKDQFRFGYRLWIDRRTAMPLKTELRDAQGHVIEQILFASLTMPARIPDRDLEAHVPTSGVRWIVQRPAGEASAGAAALRPAALPPGFRLTVAGAQTIGAAHRPAEHLVYSDGLATVSLFIEPRPQPRAPAATVTPAPVPAPMRGLARFDSGFAFSTVVGGHQVTAVGEVPAQTVEFIAHSVRAIDGRASPVALPTVLSHR
;
A
#
# COMPACT_ATOMS: atom_id res chain seq x y z
N MET A 1 -10.62 -19.67 -14.61
CA MET A 1 -10.42 -18.20 -14.64
C MET A 1 -10.41 -17.74 -13.18
N ILE A 2 -9.24 -17.58 -12.59
CA ILE A 2 -9.10 -17.12 -11.19
C ILE A 2 -9.28 -15.60 -11.27
N ASP A 3 -10.34 -15.11 -10.62
CA ASP A 3 -10.58 -13.68 -10.48
C ASP A 3 -9.35 -13.06 -9.77
N PRO A 4 -8.59 -12.16 -10.43
CA PRO A 4 -7.47 -11.48 -9.82
C PRO A 4 -7.90 -10.66 -8.58
N ALA A 5 -9.22 -10.52 -8.32
CA ALA A 5 -9.77 -9.89 -7.14
C ALA A 5 -9.46 -10.61 -5.81
N GLY A 6 -9.09 -11.90 -5.84
CA GLY A 6 -8.75 -12.68 -4.64
C GLY A 6 -7.38 -12.35 -4.02
N LEU A 7 -6.40 -11.93 -4.82
CA LEU A 7 -5.03 -11.70 -4.34
C LEU A 7 -4.79 -10.33 -3.69
N ALA A 8 -5.60 -9.31 -4.00
CA ALA A 8 -5.39 -7.96 -3.50
C ALA A 8 -6.04 -7.68 -2.13
N THR A 9 -6.86 -8.59 -1.61
CA THR A 9 -7.48 -8.41 -0.29
C THR A 9 -6.53 -8.65 0.87
N LEU A 10 -5.28 -8.98 0.63
CA LEU A 10 -4.42 -9.59 1.67
C LEU A 10 -3.17 -8.81 2.06
N GLY A 11 -2.82 -7.72 1.44
CA GLY A 11 -1.54 -7.08 1.74
C GLY A 11 -1.57 -5.60 2.11
N THR A 12 -2.43 -4.86 1.53
CA THR A 12 -2.70 -3.45 1.80
C THR A 12 -4.17 -3.23 1.53
N ALA A 13 -4.90 -2.48 2.34
CA ALA A 13 -6.27 -2.08 2.06
C ALA A 13 -6.26 -1.10 0.88
N ARG A 14 -5.92 -1.61 -0.33
CA ARG A 14 -5.96 -0.85 -1.57
C ARG A 14 -7.07 -1.39 -2.46
N LEU A 15 -7.94 -0.52 -2.85
CA LEU A 15 -9.18 -0.73 -3.58
C LEU A 15 -8.95 -1.40 -4.94
N ARG A 16 -9.75 -2.41 -5.25
CA ARG A 16 -9.84 -3.01 -6.59
C ARG A 16 -11.15 -2.62 -7.24
N PHE A 17 -11.09 -2.15 -8.49
CA PHE A 17 -12.26 -1.86 -9.32
C PHE A 17 -12.33 -2.74 -10.58
N ALA A 18 -13.55 -3.16 -10.88
CA ALA A 18 -13.89 -3.89 -12.08
C ALA A 18 -14.18 -2.93 -13.25
N THR A 19 -13.66 -3.28 -14.41
CA THR A 19 -13.70 -2.57 -15.69
C THR A 19 -15.09 -2.57 -16.33
N VAL A 20 -15.53 -1.45 -16.88
CA VAL A 20 -16.48 -1.40 -18.01
C VAL A 20 -15.91 -0.48 -19.09
N LEU A 21 -15.89 -1.00 -20.30
CA LEU A 21 -15.33 -0.49 -21.55
C LEU A 21 -16.19 0.64 -22.13
N GLY A 22 -15.56 1.65 -22.71
CA GLY A 22 -16.21 2.63 -23.57
C GLY A 22 -15.19 3.50 -24.29
N ALA A 23 -14.96 3.19 -25.57
CA ALA A 23 -14.06 3.94 -26.44
C ALA A 23 -14.71 5.19 -27.01
N ALA A 24 -13.99 6.31 -27.09
CA ALA A 24 -14.18 7.33 -28.11
C ALA A 24 -12.89 8.10 -28.34
N LEU A 25 -12.38 8.00 -29.57
CA LEU A 25 -11.32 8.84 -30.13
C LEU A 25 -11.83 10.27 -30.32
N LEU A 26 -11.00 11.27 -30.03
CA LEU A 26 -10.88 12.49 -30.83
C LEU A 26 -9.50 13.14 -30.58
N ALA A 27 -8.79 13.35 -31.68
CA ALA A 27 -7.50 14.02 -31.78
C ALA A 27 -7.68 15.55 -31.88
N THR A 28 -6.68 16.32 -31.39
CA THR A 28 -6.03 17.50 -32.00
C THR A 28 -5.49 18.47 -30.94
N PRO A 29 -4.68 19.53 -31.27
CA PRO A 29 -3.26 19.42 -31.60
C PRO A 29 -2.36 20.18 -30.58
N ALA A 30 -1.06 20.02 -30.77
CA ALA A 30 0.02 20.65 -30.03
C ALA A 30 0.01 22.18 -30.11
N LEU A 31 0.20 22.84 -28.98
CA LEU A 31 0.70 24.20 -28.89
C LEU A 31 2.02 24.16 -28.10
N ALA A 32 3.09 24.44 -28.83
CA ALA A 32 4.40 24.65 -28.25
C ALA A 32 4.37 25.98 -27.46
N ALA A 33 4.75 25.92 -26.20
CA ALA A 33 5.02 27.09 -25.39
C ALA A 33 6.47 27.07 -24.94
N ASP A 34 7.09 28.12 -25.28
CA ASP A 34 8.44 28.63 -25.21
C ASP A 34 9.16 28.33 -23.88
N ALA A 35 10.39 27.85 -24.00
CA ALA A 35 11.29 27.61 -22.87
C ALA A 35 11.95 28.94 -22.45
N GLY A 36 11.32 29.62 -21.51
CA GLY A 36 11.94 30.71 -20.78
C GLY A 36 13.02 30.20 -19.82
N HIS A 37 14.28 30.41 -20.10
CA HIS A 37 15.42 30.22 -19.21
C HIS A 37 15.31 31.18 -18.01
N ALA A 38 14.91 30.69 -16.87
CA ALA A 38 15.06 31.37 -15.58
C ALA A 38 16.37 30.93 -14.92
N THR A 39 17.45 31.67 -15.20
CA THR A 39 18.67 31.64 -14.39
C THR A 39 18.38 32.37 -13.07
N GLY A 40 18.31 31.61 -12.00
CA GLY A 40 18.16 32.12 -10.64
C GLY A 40 18.43 31.01 -9.64
N ALA A 41 19.69 30.57 -9.53
CA ALA A 41 20.12 29.71 -8.43
C ALA A 41 20.19 30.54 -7.14
N GLY A 42 19.09 30.52 -6.36
CA GLY A 42 19.13 30.89 -4.95
C GLY A 42 19.91 29.84 -4.15
N PRO A 43 20.46 30.18 -2.97
CA PRO A 43 21.24 29.26 -2.17
C PRO A 43 20.44 28.00 -1.85
N GLY A 44 21.00 26.84 -2.20
CA GLY A 44 20.35 25.54 -2.08
C GLY A 44 19.91 25.28 -0.64
N THR A 45 18.62 25.20 -0.42
CA THR A 45 18.05 24.67 0.81
C THR A 45 18.53 23.24 0.99
N GLY A 46 19.26 22.97 2.07
CA GLY A 46 20.00 21.73 2.25
C GLY A 46 19.09 20.50 2.41
N ALA A 47 19.61 19.32 2.15
CA ALA A 47 18.92 18.04 2.38
C ALA A 47 18.32 17.90 3.79
N GLY A 48 18.88 18.62 4.78
CA GLY A 48 18.35 18.73 6.14
C GLY A 48 16.97 19.37 6.23
N ASP A 49 16.73 20.43 5.46
CA ASP A 49 15.44 21.13 5.43
C ASP A 49 14.35 20.27 4.80
N ALA A 50 14.67 19.60 3.70
CA ALA A 50 13.75 18.67 3.03
C ALA A 50 13.31 17.53 3.97
N ARG A 51 14.25 16.97 4.75
CA ARG A 51 13.94 15.94 5.74
C ARG A 51 13.05 16.47 6.85
N ALA A 52 13.33 17.64 7.39
CA ALA A 52 12.51 18.26 8.41
C ALA A 52 11.07 18.50 7.93
N TRP A 53 10.87 18.79 6.63
CA TRP A 53 9.53 18.86 6.04
C TRP A 53 8.82 17.51 6.03
N LEU A 54 9.49 16.42 5.67
CA LEU A 54 8.93 15.07 5.67
C LEU A 54 8.54 14.62 7.09
N GLU A 55 9.37 14.91 8.08
CA GLU A 55 9.08 14.62 9.48
C GLU A 55 7.89 15.42 10.00
N ARG A 56 7.79 16.71 9.64
CA ARG A 56 6.62 17.56 9.98
C ARG A 56 5.34 17.04 9.31
N MET A 57 5.41 16.63 8.06
CA MET A 57 4.30 16.05 7.31
C MET A 57 3.81 14.75 7.97
N THR A 58 4.72 13.83 8.29
CA THR A 58 4.38 12.57 8.97
C THR A 58 3.68 12.84 10.30
N ARG A 59 4.22 13.78 11.10
CA ARG A 59 3.60 14.18 12.37
C ARG A 59 2.23 14.80 12.17
N ALA A 60 2.07 15.67 11.16
CA ALA A 60 0.78 16.29 10.87
C ALA A 60 -0.29 15.27 10.50
N LEU A 61 0.06 14.27 9.67
CA LEU A 61 -0.83 13.17 9.30
C LEU A 61 -1.22 12.30 10.49
N ASP A 62 -0.29 12.06 11.42
CA ASP A 62 -0.53 11.17 12.55
C ASP A 62 -1.32 11.86 13.70
N THR A 63 -1.15 13.19 13.91
CA THR A 63 -1.63 13.84 15.14
C THR A 63 -2.68 14.93 14.94
N ARG A 64 -2.99 15.32 13.69
CA ARG A 64 -3.99 16.35 13.45
C ARG A 64 -5.36 15.76 13.16
N ASN A 65 -6.40 16.43 13.66
CA ASN A 65 -7.75 16.19 13.18
C ASN A 65 -7.90 16.79 11.79
N TYR A 66 -8.38 16.00 10.82
CA TYR A 66 -8.68 16.53 9.49
C TYR A 66 -9.85 15.80 8.83
N ILE A 67 -10.52 16.54 7.96
CA ILE A 67 -11.54 16.05 7.05
C ILE A 67 -11.15 16.54 5.66
N GLY A 68 -11.08 15.63 4.69
CA GLY A 68 -10.68 15.97 3.34
C GLY A 68 -11.39 15.14 2.29
N THR A 69 -11.59 15.74 1.14
CA THR A 69 -11.98 15.05 -0.09
C THR A 69 -10.79 15.09 -1.05
N PHE A 70 -10.45 13.97 -1.64
CA PHE A 70 -9.32 13.87 -2.54
C PHE A 70 -9.61 12.95 -3.73
N PHE A 71 -8.90 13.18 -4.81
CA PHE A 71 -8.84 12.29 -5.94
C PHE A 71 -7.67 11.32 -5.76
N HIS A 72 -7.96 10.04 -5.92
CA HIS A 72 -6.96 8.99 -6.08
C HIS A 72 -6.92 8.61 -7.55
N VAL A 73 -5.77 8.84 -8.18
CA VAL A 73 -5.56 8.56 -9.61
C VAL A 73 -4.53 7.46 -9.73
N SER A 74 -4.88 6.36 -10.40
CA SER A 74 -3.97 5.24 -10.68
C SER A 74 -4.19 4.74 -12.09
N GLY A 75 -3.24 5.01 -12.98
CA GLY A 75 -3.39 4.78 -14.41
C GLY A 75 -4.61 5.53 -14.97
N PRO A 76 -5.53 4.87 -15.68
CA PRO A 76 -6.73 5.52 -16.25
C PRO A 76 -7.86 5.71 -15.23
N ARG A 77 -7.69 5.27 -13.99
CA ARG A 77 -8.74 5.31 -12.96
C ARG A 77 -8.60 6.55 -12.11
N VAL A 78 -9.74 7.19 -11.89
CA VAL A 78 -9.89 8.29 -10.92
C VAL A 78 -10.97 7.89 -9.95
N GLU A 79 -10.68 7.98 -8.67
CA GLU A 79 -11.62 7.70 -7.59
C GLU A 79 -11.68 8.90 -6.66
N THR A 80 -12.89 9.33 -6.35
CA THR A 80 -13.12 10.41 -5.37
C THR A 80 -13.32 9.79 -4.00
N MET A 81 -12.48 10.18 -3.06
CA MET A 81 -12.47 9.65 -1.70
C MET A 81 -12.69 10.76 -0.69
N ARG A 82 -13.39 10.45 0.38
CA ARG A 82 -13.48 11.30 1.56
C ARG A 82 -12.83 10.62 2.75
N ILE A 83 -11.98 11.35 3.47
CA ILE A 83 -11.34 10.88 4.69
C ILE A 83 -11.74 11.76 5.88
N VAL A 84 -12.01 11.10 6.99
CA VAL A 84 -12.16 11.70 8.32
C VAL A 84 -11.11 11.06 9.21
N HIS A 85 -10.20 11.85 9.75
CA HIS A 85 -9.14 11.39 10.64
C HIS A 85 -9.20 12.15 11.95
N ARG A 86 -9.26 11.44 13.05
CA ARG A 86 -9.24 11.99 14.39
C ARG A 86 -8.17 11.33 15.24
N ASP A 87 -7.31 12.16 15.79
CA ASP A 87 -6.47 11.79 16.94
C ASP A 87 -7.11 12.32 18.23
N ARG A 88 -7.28 11.44 19.19
CA ARG A 88 -7.68 11.81 20.56
C ARG A 88 -6.70 11.13 21.51
N ASP A 89 -5.78 11.92 22.06
CA ASP A 89 -4.78 11.46 23.02
C ASP A 89 -3.95 10.26 22.53
N GLY A 90 -3.49 10.34 21.27
CA GLY A 90 -2.73 9.27 20.60
C GLY A 90 -3.58 8.09 20.11
N ARG A 91 -4.91 8.16 20.24
CA ARG A 91 -5.85 7.16 19.75
C ARG A 91 -6.44 7.60 18.41
N VAL A 92 -5.90 7.08 17.36
CA VAL A 92 -6.34 7.43 16.00
C VAL A 92 -7.53 6.57 15.58
N THR A 93 -8.58 7.24 15.11
CA THR A 93 -9.73 6.64 14.43
C THR A 93 -9.91 7.31 13.08
N GLU A 94 -10.15 6.52 12.05
CA GLU A 94 -10.32 7.01 10.69
C GLU A 94 -11.52 6.40 10.01
N ARG A 95 -12.19 7.20 9.18
CA ARG A 95 -13.16 6.73 8.20
C ARG A 95 -12.74 7.18 6.80
N LEU A 96 -12.68 6.24 5.88
CA LEU A 96 -12.45 6.48 4.47
C LEU A 96 -13.67 6.01 3.70
N GLU A 97 -14.19 6.86 2.82
CA GLU A 97 -15.41 6.64 2.04
C GLU A 97 -15.08 6.84 0.56
N SER A 98 -15.50 5.91 -0.31
CA SER A 98 -15.53 6.13 -1.74
C SER A 98 -16.81 6.88 -2.09
N LEU A 99 -16.69 8.03 -2.73
CA LEU A 99 -17.82 8.84 -3.18
C LEU A 99 -18.35 8.40 -4.54
N ASP A 100 -17.66 7.46 -5.18
CA ASP A 100 -18.00 6.91 -6.48
C ASP A 100 -18.59 5.49 -6.34
N GLY A 101 -19.48 5.14 -7.26
CA GLY A 101 -20.04 3.79 -7.34
C GLY A 101 -20.92 3.41 -6.15
N ALA A 102 -20.64 2.27 -5.52
CA ALA A 102 -21.47 1.69 -4.47
C ALA A 102 -21.29 2.31 -3.08
N GLY A 103 -20.42 3.32 -2.93
CA GLY A 103 -20.18 3.98 -1.65
C GLY A 103 -19.54 3.04 -0.61
N ARG A 104 -18.37 2.48 -0.91
CA ARG A 104 -17.62 1.64 0.03
C ARG A 104 -17.07 2.47 1.16
N GLU A 105 -17.15 1.93 2.37
CA GLU A 105 -16.58 2.60 3.54
C GLU A 105 -15.60 1.70 4.28
N TYR A 106 -14.62 2.33 4.90
CA TYR A 106 -13.59 1.68 5.70
C TYR A 106 -13.45 2.45 7.01
N VAL A 107 -13.65 1.77 8.13
CA VAL A 107 -13.47 2.37 9.46
C VAL A 107 -12.32 1.67 10.17
N ARG A 108 -11.30 2.43 10.54
CA ARG A 108 -10.17 1.95 11.33
C ARG A 108 -10.26 2.52 12.75
N HIS A 109 -10.27 1.63 13.71
CA HIS A 109 -10.27 1.98 15.13
C HIS A 109 -8.87 1.96 15.73
N SER A 110 -8.71 2.68 16.83
CA SER A 110 -7.43 2.78 17.56
C SER A 110 -6.94 1.45 18.17
N ASP A 111 -7.82 0.47 18.31
CA ASP A 111 -7.50 -0.89 18.77
C ASP A 111 -6.99 -1.82 17.66
N GLY A 112 -6.77 -1.29 16.46
CA GLY A 112 -6.31 -2.03 15.29
C GLY A 112 -7.41 -2.74 14.50
N ARG A 113 -8.68 -2.61 14.89
CA ARG A 113 -9.79 -3.13 14.08
C ARG A 113 -9.96 -2.29 12.83
N LEU A 114 -10.06 -2.96 11.70
CA LEU A 114 -10.44 -2.42 10.41
C LEU A 114 -11.76 -3.06 9.99
N ILE A 115 -12.79 -2.25 9.77
CA ILE A 115 -14.09 -2.68 9.30
C ILE A 115 -14.29 -2.15 7.89
N CYS A 116 -14.48 -3.05 6.93
CA CYS A 116 -14.69 -2.72 5.53
C CYS A 116 -16.13 -3.04 5.13
N TYR A 117 -16.85 -2.05 4.64
CA TYR A 117 -18.23 -2.17 4.19
C TYR A 117 -18.28 -2.20 2.66
N PHE A 118 -18.85 -3.26 2.11
CA PHE A 118 -19.00 -3.49 0.67
C PHE A 118 -20.50 -3.59 0.32
N PRO A 119 -21.19 -2.46 0.06
CA PRO A 119 -22.63 -2.47 -0.22
C PRO A 119 -22.99 -3.30 -1.43
N ASP A 120 -22.16 -3.24 -2.49
CA ASP A 120 -22.31 -4.00 -3.73
C ASP A 120 -22.29 -5.52 -3.54
N ARG A 121 -21.70 -5.99 -2.43
CA ARG A 121 -21.57 -7.41 -2.08
C ARG A 121 -22.41 -7.81 -0.86
N HIS A 122 -23.18 -6.90 -0.31
CA HIS A 122 -23.91 -7.11 0.96
C HIS A 122 -23.00 -7.74 2.02
N THR A 123 -21.78 -7.22 2.16
CA THR A 123 -20.75 -7.83 3.00
C THR A 123 -20.04 -6.78 3.85
N VAL A 124 -19.83 -7.13 5.11
CA VAL A 124 -18.95 -6.41 6.03
C VAL A 124 -17.80 -7.32 6.43
N LEU A 125 -16.57 -6.85 6.22
CA LEU A 125 -15.36 -7.57 6.62
C LEU A 125 -14.76 -6.88 7.85
N VAL A 126 -14.52 -7.66 8.90
CA VAL A 126 -13.80 -7.21 10.11
C VAL A 126 -12.45 -7.90 10.15
N ALA A 127 -11.39 -7.10 10.16
CA ALA A 127 -10.02 -7.58 10.29
C ALA A 127 -9.33 -6.90 11.49
N THR A 128 -8.47 -7.58 12.19
CA THR A 128 -7.62 -7.01 13.24
C THR A 128 -6.21 -6.84 12.70
N ARG A 129 -5.71 -5.61 12.71
CA ARG A 129 -4.36 -5.25 12.28
C ARG A 129 -3.72 -4.34 13.33
N PRO A 130 -3.11 -4.90 14.39
CA PRO A 130 -2.61 -4.13 15.53
C PRO A 130 -1.68 -2.95 15.15
N ASN A 131 -0.92 -3.11 14.06
CA ASN A 131 0.02 -2.10 13.55
C ASN A 131 -0.39 -1.58 12.17
N GLY A 132 -1.69 -1.59 11.85
CA GLY A 132 -2.18 -1.14 10.55
C GLY A 132 -1.83 0.33 10.28
N ALA A 133 -1.23 0.60 9.12
CA ALA A 133 -0.98 1.99 8.69
C ALA A 133 -2.30 2.75 8.55
N PRO A 134 -2.31 4.08 8.81
CA PRO A 134 -3.43 4.96 8.47
C PRO A 134 -3.82 4.84 7.00
N PHE A 135 -5.07 5.21 6.64
CA PHE A 135 -5.55 5.11 5.25
C PHE A 135 -4.71 5.94 4.28
N LEU A 136 -4.26 7.11 4.70
CA LEU A 136 -3.23 7.87 3.99
C LEU A 136 -1.81 7.42 4.34
N GLY A 137 -1.65 6.35 5.07
CA GLY A 137 -0.36 5.77 5.45
C GLY A 137 0.34 5.00 4.32
N GLY A 138 -0.29 4.94 3.12
CA GLY A 138 0.41 4.68 1.87
C GLY A 138 1.29 5.84 1.45
N LEU A 139 1.11 7.02 2.08
CA LEU A 139 2.09 8.09 2.02
C LEU A 139 3.32 7.65 2.80
N PRO A 140 4.51 7.81 2.22
CA PRO A 140 5.72 7.29 2.80
C PRO A 140 5.98 7.86 4.21
N LYS A 141 6.14 6.99 5.20
CA LYS A 141 6.64 7.40 6.52
C LYS A 141 8.15 7.44 6.46
N PHE A 142 8.67 8.64 6.42
CA PHE A 142 10.11 8.88 6.31
C PHE A 142 10.81 8.63 7.65
N GLY A 143 11.21 7.38 7.86
CA GLY A 143 11.99 6.98 9.03
C GLY A 143 13.50 7.26 8.91
N ALA A 144 14.24 6.99 9.96
CA ALA A 144 15.70 7.08 9.95
C ALA A 144 16.31 6.11 8.93
N GLY A 145 17.23 6.57 8.10
CA GLY A 145 17.99 5.76 7.15
C GLY A 145 17.42 5.66 5.75
N VAL A 146 16.28 6.30 5.46
CA VAL A 146 15.70 6.39 4.11
C VAL A 146 16.68 7.04 3.12
N ASP A 147 17.45 8.01 3.57
CA ASP A 147 18.49 8.71 2.83
C ASP A 147 19.61 7.78 2.30
N ARG A 148 19.75 6.58 2.83
CA ARG A 148 20.68 5.58 2.29
C ARG A 148 20.26 5.11 0.90
N PHE A 149 18.95 5.00 0.67
CA PHE A 149 18.37 4.42 -0.53
C PHE A 149 17.66 5.44 -1.43
N TYR A 150 17.40 6.65 -0.89
CA TYR A 150 16.75 7.73 -1.61
C TYR A 150 17.56 9.02 -1.50
N ARG A 151 17.49 9.83 -2.56
CA ARG A 151 17.96 11.22 -2.56
C ARG A 151 16.77 12.11 -2.28
N ILE A 152 16.81 12.82 -1.17
CA ILE A 152 15.76 13.73 -0.74
C ILE A 152 16.20 15.16 -1.09
N ARG A 153 15.34 15.91 -1.78
CA ARG A 153 15.63 17.26 -2.24
C ARG A 153 14.39 18.15 -2.11
N GLU A 154 14.56 19.37 -1.69
CA GLU A 154 13.56 20.41 -1.83
C GLU A 154 13.62 20.97 -3.26
N LEU A 155 12.45 21.15 -3.86
CA LEU A 155 12.26 21.79 -5.16
C LEU A 155 11.70 23.21 -4.93
N PRO A 156 11.74 24.08 -5.95
CA PRO A 156 11.17 25.42 -5.82
C PRO A 156 9.75 25.42 -5.30
N ASP A 157 9.46 26.36 -4.40
CA ASP A 157 8.13 26.57 -3.84
C ASP A 157 7.09 26.80 -4.94
N GLN A 158 5.90 26.28 -4.71
CA GLN A 158 4.77 26.40 -5.63
C GLN A 158 3.51 26.90 -4.92
N ARG A 159 2.48 27.18 -5.70
CA ARG A 159 1.12 27.36 -5.20
C ARG A 159 0.25 26.19 -5.69
N LEU A 160 -0.50 25.61 -4.79
CA LEU A 160 -1.44 24.53 -5.07
C LEU A 160 -2.74 24.79 -4.31
N LEU A 161 -3.88 24.78 -4.97
CA LEU A 161 -5.20 25.04 -4.36
C LEU A 161 -5.25 26.32 -3.50
N GLY A 162 -4.54 27.38 -3.95
CA GLY A 162 -4.44 28.65 -3.21
C GLY A 162 -3.40 28.67 -2.08
N HIS A 163 -2.81 27.54 -1.71
CA HIS A 163 -1.82 27.41 -0.64
C HIS A 163 -0.39 27.56 -1.18
N ARG A 164 0.51 28.14 -0.37
CA ARG A 164 1.95 28.05 -0.60
C ARG A 164 2.42 26.68 -0.14
N VAL A 165 3.08 25.94 -1.03
CA VAL A 165 3.56 24.59 -0.74
C VAL A 165 5.06 24.48 -0.95
N THR A 166 5.71 23.74 -0.07
CA THR A 166 7.07 23.24 -0.30
C THR A 166 6.96 21.93 -1.05
N VAL A 167 7.75 21.78 -2.11
CA VAL A 167 7.76 20.56 -2.93
C VAL A 167 8.99 19.74 -2.59
N ILE A 168 8.77 18.49 -2.16
CA ILE A 168 9.84 17.56 -1.83
C ILE A 168 9.91 16.45 -2.86
N ALA A 169 11.11 16.25 -3.38
CA ALA A 169 11.48 15.13 -4.24
C ALA A 169 12.16 14.04 -3.42
N VAL A 170 11.70 12.81 -3.57
CA VAL A 170 12.31 11.62 -3.00
C VAL A 170 12.63 10.68 -4.15
N ASP A 171 13.86 10.76 -4.65
CA ASP A 171 14.28 10.02 -5.83
C ASP A 171 15.04 8.76 -5.39
N PRO A 172 14.70 7.57 -5.93
CA PRO A 172 15.42 6.35 -5.61
C PRO A 172 16.88 6.43 -6.11
N LYS A 173 17.79 5.78 -5.39
CA LYS A 173 19.21 5.67 -5.78
C LYS A 173 19.48 4.42 -6.61
N ASP A 174 18.52 3.52 -6.71
CA ASP A 174 18.61 2.27 -7.44
C ASP A 174 17.30 1.97 -8.20
N GLN A 175 17.26 0.85 -8.88
CA GLN A 175 16.16 0.43 -9.76
C GLN A 175 15.06 -0.36 -9.03
N PHE A 176 15.20 -0.63 -7.74
CA PHE A 176 14.31 -1.52 -7.00
C PHE A 176 13.13 -0.82 -6.34
N ARG A 177 12.98 0.49 -6.53
CA ARG A 177 11.96 1.30 -5.86
C ARG A 177 11.49 2.46 -6.70
N PHE A 178 10.25 2.89 -6.44
CA PHE A 178 9.69 4.08 -7.04
C PHE A 178 10.08 5.33 -6.24
N GLY A 179 9.98 6.49 -6.89
CA GLY A 179 10.20 7.79 -6.25
C GLY A 179 8.89 8.47 -5.89
N TYR A 180 9.00 9.59 -5.15
CA TYR A 180 7.85 10.40 -4.74
C TYR A 180 8.06 11.87 -5.05
N ARG A 181 6.94 12.58 -5.29
CA ARG A 181 6.83 14.04 -5.24
C ARG A 181 5.73 14.40 -4.28
N LEU A 182 6.01 15.32 -3.36
CA LEU A 182 5.15 15.68 -2.26
C LEU A 182 4.99 17.19 -2.23
N TRP A 183 3.77 17.69 -2.29
CA TRP A 183 3.41 19.11 -2.17
C TRP A 183 2.84 19.34 -0.78
N ILE A 184 3.63 19.91 0.10
CA ILE A 184 3.35 20.05 1.53
C ILE A 184 2.96 21.49 1.82
N ASP A 185 1.77 21.70 2.35
CA ASP A 185 1.30 23.04 2.76
C ASP A 185 2.21 23.62 3.85
N ARG A 186 2.75 24.80 3.61
CA ARG A 186 3.72 25.43 4.51
C ARG A 186 3.13 25.81 5.87
N ARG A 187 1.84 26.05 5.94
CA ARG A 187 1.15 26.47 7.18
C ARG A 187 0.80 25.28 8.07
N THR A 188 0.41 24.17 7.48
CA THR A 188 -0.16 23.03 8.20
C THR A 188 0.73 21.81 8.20
N ALA A 189 1.72 21.75 7.32
CA ALA A 189 2.52 20.59 6.99
C ALA A 189 1.72 19.40 6.43
N MET A 190 0.45 19.61 6.06
CA MET A 190 -0.34 18.55 5.40
C MET A 190 0.06 18.40 3.93
N PRO A 191 0.16 17.17 3.41
CA PRO A 191 0.37 16.95 1.98
C PRO A 191 -0.94 17.23 1.24
N LEU A 192 -0.90 18.21 0.33
CA LEU A 192 -2.05 18.53 -0.53
C LEU A 192 -2.05 17.69 -1.81
N LYS A 193 -0.85 17.27 -2.24
CA LYS A 193 -0.68 16.38 -3.38
C LYS A 193 0.51 15.46 -3.15
N THR A 194 0.37 14.21 -3.59
CA THR A 194 1.47 13.24 -3.61
C THR A 194 1.45 12.50 -4.94
N GLU A 195 2.63 12.19 -5.46
CA GLU A 195 2.79 11.38 -6.66
C GLU A 195 3.79 10.27 -6.39
N LEU A 196 3.45 9.06 -6.81
CA LEU A 196 4.37 7.94 -6.98
C LEU A 196 4.89 7.98 -8.41
N ARG A 197 6.19 7.90 -8.60
CA ARG A 197 6.84 8.05 -9.92
C ARG A 197 7.79 6.92 -10.23
N ASP A 198 7.81 6.50 -11.50
CA ASP A 198 8.82 5.56 -11.99
C ASP A 198 10.19 6.25 -12.19
N ALA A 199 11.18 5.44 -12.61
CA ALA A 199 12.54 5.92 -12.86
C ALA A 199 12.63 6.93 -14.02
N GLN A 200 11.65 6.95 -14.93
CA GLN A 200 11.54 7.89 -16.04
C GLN A 200 10.82 9.16 -15.65
N GLY A 201 10.26 9.22 -14.43
CA GLY A 201 9.52 10.36 -13.91
C GLY A 201 8.03 10.37 -14.27
N HIS A 202 7.50 9.31 -14.89
CA HIS A 202 6.07 9.18 -15.15
C HIS A 202 5.32 8.97 -13.85
N VAL A 203 4.15 9.59 -13.74
CA VAL A 203 3.27 9.43 -12.60
C VAL A 203 2.55 8.09 -12.70
N ILE A 204 2.75 7.22 -11.70
CA ILE A 204 2.09 5.91 -11.58
C ILE A 204 0.79 6.06 -10.80
N GLU A 205 0.85 6.83 -9.71
CA GLU A 205 -0.26 7.07 -8.79
C GLU A 205 -0.20 8.50 -8.27
N GLN A 206 -1.35 9.10 -8.05
CA GLN A 206 -1.46 10.44 -7.49
C GLN A 206 -2.61 10.49 -6.48
N ILE A 207 -2.37 11.17 -5.36
CA ILE A 207 -3.41 11.64 -4.44
C ILE A 207 -3.39 13.16 -4.51
N LEU A 208 -4.56 13.77 -4.75
CA LEU A 208 -4.74 15.22 -4.81
C LEU A 208 -5.97 15.61 -4.00
N PHE A 209 -5.78 16.36 -2.93
CA PHE A 209 -6.90 16.91 -2.16
C PHE A 209 -7.64 17.96 -2.99
N ALA A 210 -8.96 17.82 -3.06
CA ALA A 210 -9.87 18.84 -3.58
C ALA A 210 -10.26 19.82 -2.46
N SER A 211 -10.40 19.28 -1.24
CA SER A 211 -10.66 20.08 -0.04
C SER A 211 -9.99 19.44 1.18
N LEU A 212 -9.53 20.27 2.11
CA LEU A 212 -8.92 19.82 3.36
C LEU A 212 -9.23 20.84 4.47
N THR A 213 -9.88 20.38 5.52
CA THR A 213 -10.17 21.18 6.72
C THR A 213 -9.61 20.50 7.94
N MET A 214 -9.27 21.30 8.95
CA MET A 214 -8.70 20.81 10.21
C MET A 214 -9.52 21.35 11.39
N PRO A 215 -10.66 20.73 11.70
CA PRO A 215 -11.49 21.13 12.80
C PRO A 215 -10.83 20.78 14.14
N ALA A 216 -11.04 21.59 15.16
CA ALA A 216 -10.53 21.32 16.51
C ALA A 216 -11.13 20.03 17.11
N ARG A 217 -12.36 19.70 16.72
CA ARG A 217 -13.08 18.50 17.17
C ARG A 217 -13.81 17.83 16.01
N ILE A 218 -13.80 16.50 16.03
CA ILE A 218 -14.57 15.67 15.12
C ILE A 218 -15.50 14.80 15.98
N PRO A 219 -16.81 14.89 15.83
CA PRO A 219 -17.76 14.10 16.58
C PRO A 219 -17.72 12.61 16.16
N ASP A 220 -18.15 11.71 17.06
CA ASP A 220 -18.09 10.26 16.80
C ASP A 220 -18.93 9.85 15.57
N ARG A 221 -20.11 10.49 15.36
CA ARG A 221 -20.96 10.23 14.19
C ARG A 221 -20.28 10.40 12.84
N ASP A 222 -19.25 11.29 12.76
CA ASP A 222 -18.51 11.50 11.49
C ASP A 222 -17.51 10.37 11.21
N LEU A 223 -17.24 9.52 12.20
CA LEU A 223 -16.34 8.37 12.13
C LEU A 223 -17.09 7.04 12.04
N GLU A 224 -18.41 7.05 12.21
CA GLU A 224 -19.26 5.89 12.01
C GLU A 224 -19.54 5.65 10.53
N ALA A 225 -19.71 4.39 10.14
CA ALA A 225 -20.09 4.06 8.78
C ALA A 225 -21.55 4.50 8.53
N HIS A 226 -21.82 5.04 7.35
CA HIS A 226 -23.16 5.44 6.93
C HIS A 226 -23.88 4.36 6.11
N VAL A 227 -23.16 3.29 5.75
CA VAL A 227 -23.72 2.18 4.98
C VAL A 227 -24.71 1.39 5.83
N PRO A 228 -25.94 1.10 5.32
CA PRO A 228 -26.87 0.23 6.02
C PRO A 228 -26.27 -1.16 6.25
N THR A 229 -26.37 -1.66 7.48
CA THR A 229 -25.84 -2.97 7.87
C THR A 229 -26.92 -4.05 8.04
N SER A 230 -28.16 -3.74 7.72
CA SER A 230 -29.25 -4.73 7.73
C SER A 230 -29.11 -5.71 6.56
N GLY A 231 -29.20 -7.00 6.84
CA GLY A 231 -29.17 -8.04 5.80
C GLY A 231 -27.78 -8.30 5.19
N VAL A 232 -26.71 -7.76 5.79
CA VAL A 232 -25.34 -7.98 5.32
C VAL A 232 -24.70 -9.22 5.93
N ARG A 233 -23.80 -9.85 5.19
CA ARG A 233 -22.99 -10.96 5.68
C ARG A 233 -21.74 -10.42 6.38
N TRP A 234 -21.55 -10.77 7.64
CA TRP A 234 -20.36 -10.44 8.41
C TRP A 234 -19.28 -11.50 8.24
N ILE A 235 -18.08 -11.08 7.87
CA ILE A 235 -16.91 -11.93 7.77
C ILE A 235 -15.86 -11.40 8.74
N VAL A 236 -15.52 -12.20 9.75
CA VAL A 236 -14.47 -11.86 10.72
C VAL A 236 -13.20 -12.60 10.34
N GLN A 237 -12.19 -11.86 9.91
CA GLN A 237 -10.85 -12.41 9.73
C GLN A 237 -10.16 -12.46 11.10
N ARG A 238 -9.95 -13.67 11.59
CA ARG A 238 -9.09 -13.87 12.76
C ARG A 238 -7.63 -13.75 12.32
N PRO A 239 -6.76 -13.13 13.13
CA PRO A 239 -5.33 -13.25 12.91
C PRO A 239 -5.00 -14.73 12.79
N ALA A 240 -4.32 -15.13 11.74
CA ALA A 240 -3.82 -16.49 11.65
C ALA A 240 -2.87 -16.70 12.83
N GLY A 241 -3.05 -17.78 13.57
CA GLY A 241 -2.14 -18.16 14.67
C GLY A 241 -0.70 -18.27 14.16
N GLU A 242 0.24 -18.33 15.09
CA GLU A 242 1.65 -18.51 14.77
C GLU A 242 1.84 -19.61 13.72
N ALA A 243 2.64 -19.33 12.70
CA ALA A 243 2.91 -20.26 11.63
C ALA A 243 3.38 -21.60 12.24
N SER A 244 2.67 -22.67 11.95
CA SER A 244 3.06 -24.01 12.38
C SER A 244 4.49 -24.29 11.86
N ALA A 245 5.43 -24.47 12.77
CA ALA A 245 6.84 -24.72 12.50
C ALA A 245 7.05 -26.15 11.95
N GLY A 246 6.55 -26.43 10.74
CA GLY A 246 6.60 -27.78 10.17
C GLY A 246 6.85 -27.87 8.68
N ALA A 247 6.78 -26.76 7.93
CA ALA A 247 7.14 -26.75 6.53
C ALA A 247 8.58 -26.26 6.37
N ALA A 248 9.34 -26.83 5.42
CA ALA A 248 10.66 -26.31 5.07
C ALA A 248 10.55 -24.80 4.87
N ALA A 249 11.16 -24.03 5.76
CA ALA A 249 11.04 -22.58 5.74
C ALA A 249 11.67 -22.07 4.43
N LEU A 250 10.84 -21.53 3.54
CA LEU A 250 11.28 -20.89 2.31
C LEU A 250 11.53 -19.41 2.60
N ARG A 251 12.70 -18.90 2.22
CA ARG A 251 13.05 -17.48 2.39
C ARG A 251 13.81 -16.97 1.19
N PRO A 252 13.72 -15.68 0.87
CA PRO A 252 14.62 -15.07 -0.08
C PRO A 252 16.08 -15.22 0.37
N ALA A 253 16.91 -15.80 -0.46
CA ALA A 253 18.36 -15.88 -0.22
C ALA A 253 19.07 -14.54 -0.46
N ALA A 254 18.42 -13.64 -1.22
CA ALA A 254 18.89 -12.28 -1.47
C ALA A 254 17.71 -11.31 -1.47
N LEU A 255 17.95 -10.09 -1.01
CA LEU A 255 16.99 -8.98 -1.02
C LEU A 255 17.64 -7.77 -1.70
N PRO A 256 16.86 -6.91 -2.36
CA PRO A 256 17.37 -5.62 -2.80
C PRO A 256 17.93 -4.82 -1.61
N PRO A 257 18.93 -3.94 -1.83
CA PRO A 257 19.54 -3.18 -0.75
C PRO A 257 18.51 -2.48 0.14
N GLY A 258 18.63 -2.64 1.46
CA GLY A 258 17.76 -2.01 2.46
C GLY A 258 16.45 -2.71 2.76
N PHE A 259 16.00 -3.64 1.93
CA PHE A 259 14.82 -4.44 2.27
C PHE A 259 15.14 -5.42 3.39
N ARG A 260 14.27 -5.47 4.38
CA ARG A 260 14.36 -6.39 5.53
C ARG A 260 12.98 -6.94 5.87
N LEU A 261 12.95 -8.10 6.48
CA LEU A 261 11.71 -8.69 6.98
C LEU A 261 11.14 -7.81 8.10
N THR A 262 9.89 -7.39 7.95
CA THR A 262 9.17 -6.55 8.92
C THR A 262 7.97 -7.26 9.54
N VAL A 263 7.36 -8.19 8.81
CA VAL A 263 6.23 -9.01 9.28
C VAL A 263 6.41 -10.44 8.79
N ALA A 264 6.16 -11.40 9.66
CA ALA A 264 6.04 -12.81 9.32
C ALA A 264 4.79 -13.38 10.03
N GLY A 265 3.99 -14.14 9.31
CA GLY A 265 2.78 -14.74 9.88
C GLY A 265 2.13 -15.71 8.90
N ALA A 266 1.19 -16.50 9.40
CA ALA A 266 0.34 -17.33 8.58
C ALA A 266 -0.90 -16.54 8.16
N GLN A 267 -1.39 -16.78 6.95
CA GLN A 267 -2.58 -16.13 6.41
C GLN A 267 -3.39 -17.12 5.60
N THR A 268 -4.69 -16.88 5.48
CA THR A 268 -5.57 -17.67 4.62
C THR A 268 -5.81 -16.88 3.33
N ILE A 269 -5.54 -17.48 2.17
CA ILE A 269 -5.62 -16.83 0.88
C ILE A 269 -6.73 -17.42 0.01
N GLY A 270 -7.41 -16.53 -0.72
CA GLY A 270 -8.40 -16.85 -1.75
C GLY A 270 -9.71 -17.43 -1.21
N ALA A 271 -10.67 -17.65 -2.12
CA ALA A 271 -11.99 -18.17 -1.79
C ALA A 271 -11.93 -19.62 -1.23
N ALA A 272 -10.86 -20.36 -1.53
CA ALA A 272 -10.64 -21.71 -1.02
C ALA A 272 -10.00 -21.76 0.38
N HIS A 273 -9.82 -20.62 1.03
CA HIS A 273 -9.25 -20.50 2.38
C HIS A 273 -7.95 -21.31 2.57
N ARG A 274 -7.03 -21.24 1.59
CA ARG A 274 -5.78 -21.98 1.67
C ARG A 274 -4.79 -21.30 2.61
N PRO A 275 -4.11 -22.06 3.48
CA PRO A 275 -3.09 -21.50 4.35
C PRO A 275 -1.89 -21.06 3.50
N ALA A 276 -1.37 -19.89 3.80
CA ALA A 276 -0.15 -19.36 3.22
C ALA A 276 0.71 -18.71 4.29
N GLU A 277 2.01 -18.85 4.18
CA GLU A 277 2.91 -18.00 4.93
C GLU A 277 2.97 -16.64 4.25
N HIS A 278 2.84 -15.57 5.02
CA HIS A 278 2.93 -14.17 4.57
C HIS A 278 4.12 -13.50 5.22
N LEU A 279 5.05 -13.06 4.39
CA LEU A 279 6.25 -12.33 4.78
C LEU A 279 6.19 -10.94 4.15
N VAL A 280 6.49 -9.91 4.93
CA VAL A 280 6.53 -8.54 4.43
C VAL A 280 7.95 -8.02 4.54
N TYR A 281 8.50 -7.60 3.42
CA TYR A 281 9.80 -6.97 3.32
C TYR A 281 9.64 -5.49 3.01
N SER A 282 10.39 -4.64 3.70
CA SER A 282 10.34 -3.18 3.49
C SER A 282 11.72 -2.55 3.69
N ASP A 283 11.98 -1.48 2.95
CA ASP A 283 13.13 -0.58 3.15
C ASP A 283 12.79 0.66 4.00
N GLY A 284 11.52 0.72 4.48
CA GLY A 284 10.97 1.84 5.21
C GLY A 284 9.98 2.70 4.40
N LEU A 285 10.05 2.68 3.05
CA LEU A 285 9.08 3.32 2.15
C LEU A 285 8.42 2.32 1.23
N ALA A 286 9.22 1.58 0.48
CA ALA A 286 8.74 0.51 -0.39
C ALA A 286 8.46 -0.75 0.41
N THR A 287 7.43 -1.50 0.00
CA THR A 287 7.02 -2.73 0.67
C THR A 287 6.67 -3.81 -0.35
N VAL A 288 7.12 -5.03 -0.07
CA VAL A 288 6.80 -6.23 -0.84
C VAL A 288 6.25 -7.30 0.10
N SER A 289 5.06 -7.78 -0.20
CA SER A 289 4.45 -8.96 0.43
C SER A 289 4.85 -10.21 -0.34
N LEU A 290 5.36 -11.21 0.34
CA LEU A 290 5.69 -12.51 -0.20
C LEU A 290 4.74 -13.55 0.41
N PHE A 291 4.00 -14.23 -0.44
CA PHE A 291 3.09 -15.31 -0.06
C PHE A 291 3.67 -16.65 -0.50
N ILE A 292 3.69 -17.62 0.41
CA ILE A 292 4.20 -18.97 0.17
C ILE A 292 3.08 -19.95 0.50
N GLU A 293 2.52 -20.57 -0.54
CA GLU A 293 1.40 -21.51 -0.45
C GLU A 293 1.85 -22.93 -0.80
N PRO A 294 1.56 -23.94 0.04
CA PRO A 294 1.75 -25.34 -0.36
C PRO A 294 0.89 -25.64 -1.58
N ARG A 295 1.47 -26.24 -2.60
CA ARG A 295 0.70 -26.72 -3.74
C ARG A 295 0.02 -28.04 -3.38
N PRO A 296 -1.27 -28.21 -3.73
CA PRO A 296 -1.89 -29.52 -3.65
C PRO A 296 -1.09 -30.49 -4.53
N GLN A 297 -0.55 -31.53 -3.94
CA GLN A 297 -0.02 -32.63 -4.74
C GLN A 297 -1.19 -33.32 -5.43
N PRO A 298 -1.07 -33.72 -6.70
CA PRO A 298 -2.06 -34.56 -7.36
C PRO A 298 -2.18 -35.83 -6.51
N ARG A 299 -3.29 -35.98 -5.83
CA ARG A 299 -3.62 -37.24 -5.17
C ARG A 299 -3.89 -38.24 -6.29
N ALA A 300 -3.30 -39.44 -6.20
CA ALA A 300 -3.64 -40.53 -7.12
C ALA A 300 -5.17 -40.66 -7.18
N PRO A 301 -5.75 -40.91 -8.39
CA PRO A 301 -7.19 -40.92 -8.55
C PRO A 301 -7.79 -42.04 -7.69
N ALA A 302 -8.43 -41.65 -6.57
CA ALA A 302 -9.43 -42.51 -5.97
C ALA A 302 -10.60 -42.52 -6.95
N ALA A 303 -10.95 -43.69 -7.45
CA ALA A 303 -11.99 -43.90 -8.44
C ALA A 303 -13.28 -43.15 -8.04
N THR A 304 -13.92 -42.52 -9.05
CA THR A 304 -15.32 -42.06 -9.07
C THR A 304 -15.73 -40.70 -8.56
N VAL A 305 -14.87 -39.71 -8.42
CA VAL A 305 -15.36 -38.30 -8.37
C VAL A 305 -14.51 -37.47 -9.32
N THR A 306 -15.13 -36.87 -10.34
CA THR A 306 -14.48 -35.90 -11.22
C THR A 306 -14.07 -34.70 -10.36
N PRO A 307 -12.77 -34.47 -10.06
CA PRO A 307 -12.39 -33.33 -9.25
C PRO A 307 -12.67 -32.06 -10.06
N ALA A 308 -13.27 -31.08 -9.39
CA ALA A 308 -13.36 -29.73 -9.97
C ALA A 308 -11.96 -29.28 -10.43
N PRO A 309 -11.82 -28.66 -11.61
CA PRO A 309 -10.53 -28.26 -12.15
C PRO A 309 -9.81 -27.36 -11.15
N VAL A 310 -8.68 -27.84 -10.64
CA VAL A 310 -7.80 -27.01 -9.82
C VAL A 310 -7.25 -25.91 -10.72
N PRO A 311 -7.46 -24.63 -10.42
CA PRO A 311 -6.96 -23.55 -11.25
C PRO A 311 -5.46 -23.71 -11.47
N ALA A 312 -5.01 -23.57 -12.72
CA ALA A 312 -3.59 -23.62 -13.05
C ALA A 312 -2.83 -22.58 -12.20
N PRO A 313 -1.65 -22.92 -11.66
CA PRO A 313 -0.88 -21.98 -10.88
C PRO A 313 -0.55 -20.75 -11.72
N MET A 314 -0.80 -19.56 -11.18
CA MET A 314 -0.33 -18.33 -11.81
C MET A 314 1.19 -18.38 -11.88
N ARG A 315 1.75 -18.13 -13.06
CA ARG A 315 3.19 -18.01 -13.27
C ARG A 315 3.46 -16.74 -14.04
N GLY A 316 4.55 -16.06 -13.68
CA GLY A 316 5.00 -14.86 -14.36
C GLY A 316 4.56 -13.58 -13.73
N LEU A 317 4.77 -12.50 -14.46
CA LEU A 317 4.55 -11.13 -14.05
C LEU A 317 3.12 -10.69 -14.38
N ALA A 318 2.48 -10.04 -13.42
CA ALA A 318 1.21 -9.34 -13.60
C ALA A 318 1.32 -7.91 -13.08
N ARG A 319 0.73 -6.96 -13.80
CA ARG A 319 0.59 -5.57 -13.37
C ARG A 319 -0.79 -5.36 -12.76
N PHE A 320 -0.85 -4.62 -11.68
CA PHE A 320 -2.10 -4.15 -11.07
C PHE A 320 -1.93 -2.68 -10.66
N ASP A 321 -2.96 -1.88 -10.79
CA ASP A 321 -2.99 -0.47 -10.39
C ASP A 321 -1.59 0.24 -10.41
N SER A 322 -0.98 0.47 -9.26
CA SER A 322 0.33 1.10 -9.07
C SER A 322 1.48 0.11 -8.83
N GLY A 323 1.24 -1.22 -8.95
CA GLY A 323 2.23 -2.23 -8.56
C GLY A 323 2.33 -3.42 -9.49
N PHE A 324 3.14 -4.38 -9.03
CA PHE A 324 3.41 -5.62 -9.73
C PHE A 324 3.28 -6.83 -8.80
N ALA A 325 2.83 -7.94 -9.36
CA ALA A 325 2.88 -9.26 -8.75
C ALA A 325 3.70 -10.19 -9.63
N PHE A 326 4.55 -10.99 -9.03
CA PHE A 326 5.26 -12.05 -9.72
C PHE A 326 5.07 -13.36 -8.99
N SER A 327 4.71 -14.40 -9.75
CA SER A 327 4.46 -15.72 -9.21
C SER A 327 5.36 -16.78 -9.86
N THR A 328 5.92 -17.65 -9.01
CA THR A 328 6.77 -18.78 -9.42
C THR A 328 6.51 -19.99 -8.52
N VAL A 329 7.20 -21.09 -8.78
CA VAL A 329 7.13 -22.32 -7.98
C VAL A 329 8.51 -22.70 -7.47
N VAL A 330 8.63 -22.86 -6.15
CA VAL A 330 9.88 -23.25 -5.49
C VAL A 330 9.59 -24.38 -4.51
N GLY A 331 10.30 -25.49 -4.60
CA GLY A 331 10.19 -26.61 -3.66
C GLY A 331 8.75 -27.13 -3.45
N GLY A 332 7.93 -27.18 -4.52
CA GLY A 332 6.54 -27.60 -4.42
C GLY A 332 5.56 -26.57 -3.85
N HIS A 333 6.02 -25.34 -3.62
CA HIS A 333 5.20 -24.22 -3.13
C HIS A 333 4.96 -23.18 -4.23
N GLN A 334 3.77 -22.59 -4.29
CA GLN A 334 3.50 -21.37 -5.02
C GLN A 334 4.09 -20.21 -4.24
N VAL A 335 4.98 -19.46 -4.87
CA VAL A 335 5.60 -18.25 -4.29
C VAL A 335 5.12 -17.05 -5.09
N THR A 336 4.48 -16.09 -4.41
CA THR A 336 3.96 -14.88 -5.04
C THR A 336 4.48 -13.65 -4.30
N ALA A 337 5.25 -12.82 -4.98
CA ALA A 337 5.68 -11.50 -4.48
C ALA A 337 4.77 -10.42 -5.05
N VAL A 338 4.29 -9.50 -4.21
CA VAL A 338 3.37 -8.42 -4.59
C VAL A 338 3.81 -7.12 -3.94
N GLY A 339 3.88 -6.02 -4.70
CA GLY A 339 4.24 -4.73 -4.12
C GLY A 339 4.09 -3.56 -5.08
N GLU A 340 4.04 -2.35 -4.54
CA GLU A 340 4.15 -1.10 -5.29
C GLU A 340 5.62 -0.73 -5.46
N VAL A 341 6.26 -1.55 -6.24
CA VAL A 341 7.68 -1.48 -6.58
C VAL A 341 7.82 -1.82 -8.06
N PRO A 342 8.94 -1.50 -8.70
CA PRO A 342 9.23 -1.93 -10.07
C PRO A 342 9.11 -3.45 -10.23
N ALA A 343 8.70 -3.91 -11.43
CA ALA A 343 8.53 -5.32 -11.76
C ALA A 343 9.73 -6.19 -11.36
N GLN A 344 10.92 -5.72 -11.67
CA GLN A 344 12.18 -6.39 -11.33
C GLN A 344 12.38 -6.65 -9.84
N THR A 345 11.74 -5.88 -8.97
CA THR A 345 11.85 -6.06 -7.52
C THR A 345 11.07 -7.28 -7.04
N VAL A 346 9.83 -7.42 -7.50
CA VAL A 346 9.02 -8.61 -7.18
C VAL A 346 9.61 -9.87 -7.80
N GLU A 347 10.14 -9.77 -9.03
CA GLU A 347 10.84 -10.85 -9.70
C GLU A 347 12.11 -11.25 -8.96
N PHE A 348 12.95 -10.28 -8.58
CA PHE A 348 14.20 -10.53 -7.86
C PHE A 348 13.94 -11.26 -6.53
N ILE A 349 12.99 -10.75 -5.72
CA ILE A 349 12.67 -11.35 -4.42
C ILE A 349 12.12 -12.76 -4.61
N ALA A 350 11.14 -12.97 -5.49
CA ALA A 350 10.53 -14.28 -5.70
C ALA A 350 11.50 -15.32 -6.27
N HIS A 351 12.35 -14.93 -7.23
CA HIS A 351 13.37 -15.81 -7.79
C HIS A 351 14.48 -16.16 -6.81
N SER A 352 14.73 -15.32 -5.80
CA SER A 352 15.76 -15.59 -4.81
C SER A 352 15.30 -16.56 -3.71
N VAL A 353 14.01 -16.94 -3.66
CA VAL A 353 13.48 -17.83 -2.62
C VAL A 353 14.10 -19.22 -2.71
N ARG A 354 14.59 -19.72 -1.57
CA ARG A 354 15.20 -21.04 -1.40
C ARG A 354 14.73 -21.67 -0.08
N ALA A 355 14.86 -22.98 0.03
CA ALA A 355 14.73 -23.66 1.31
C ALA A 355 15.86 -23.24 2.24
N ILE A 356 15.52 -22.96 3.50
CA ILE A 356 16.53 -22.77 4.53
C ILE A 356 16.91 -24.16 5.04
N ASP A 357 18.15 -24.56 4.77
CA ASP A 357 18.69 -25.75 5.43
C ASP A 357 18.73 -25.45 6.93
N GLY A 358 18.14 -26.37 7.74
CA GLY A 358 17.87 -26.17 9.17
C GLY A 358 19.09 -25.92 10.10
N ARG A 359 20.15 -25.29 9.60
CA ARG A 359 21.38 -24.93 10.32
C ARG A 359 21.66 -23.42 10.45
N ALA A 360 20.78 -22.56 9.94
CA ALA A 360 20.93 -21.11 10.14
C ALA A 360 20.19 -20.69 11.42
N SER A 361 20.92 -20.18 12.40
CA SER A 361 20.38 -19.61 13.64
C SER A 361 19.30 -18.56 13.37
N PRO A 362 18.21 -18.53 14.16
CA PRO A 362 17.19 -17.51 14.03
C PRO A 362 17.81 -16.14 14.32
N VAL A 363 17.70 -15.23 13.35
CA VAL A 363 17.97 -13.80 13.59
C VAL A 363 16.96 -13.33 14.63
N ALA A 364 17.45 -13.02 15.82
CA ALA A 364 16.64 -12.51 16.92
C ALA A 364 15.93 -11.22 16.49
N LEU A 365 14.63 -11.22 16.58
CA LEU A 365 13.82 -10.01 16.49
C LEU A 365 14.21 -9.08 17.64
N PRO A 366 14.41 -7.77 17.41
CA PRO A 366 14.65 -6.85 18.50
C PRO A 366 13.41 -6.81 19.39
N THR A 367 13.58 -7.19 20.64
CA THR A 367 12.57 -7.07 21.69
C THR A 367 12.27 -5.58 21.88
N VAL A 368 11.05 -5.18 21.60
CA VAL A 368 10.56 -3.84 21.94
C VAL A 368 10.44 -3.79 23.46
N LEU A 369 11.41 -3.15 24.10
CA LEU A 369 11.34 -2.80 25.52
C LEU A 369 10.16 -1.86 25.74
N SER A 370 9.13 -2.37 26.41
CA SER A 370 8.06 -1.55 26.98
C SER A 370 8.63 -0.78 28.16
N HIS A 371 8.85 0.51 28.00
CA HIS A 371 9.03 1.40 29.16
C HIS A 371 7.65 1.70 29.74
N ARG A 372 7.57 1.42 31.05
CA ARG A 372 6.46 1.80 31.92
C ARG A 372 6.38 3.31 32.08
#